data_e42421e88e471fd03d1a819e2b743458
#
_entry.id   e42421e88e471fd03d1a819e2b743458
#
_cell.length_a   1.000
_cell.length_b   1.000
_cell.length_c   1.000
_cell.angle_alpha   90.00
_cell.angle_beta   90.00
_cell.angle_gamma   90.00
#
_symmetry.space_group_name_H-M   'P 1'
#
loop_
_entity.id
_entity.type
_entity.pdbx_description
1 polymer ?
#
loop_
_entity_poly.entity_id
_entity_poly.type
_entity_poly.pdbx_seq_one_letter_code
_entity_poly.pdbx_strand_id
1 'polypeptide(L)'
;MSLYIEEEGSVTLPFDTEEIAIAVTEAALDYAECPYEAEINLLLTENQEIHEMNLEQRGIDRPTDVLSFPMIEYDAPGDFSVIDEETGDAFNPETGELMLGDIVISKEKVLSQAEEYLSLIHI
;
A
#
# COMPACT_ATOMS: atom_id res chain seq x y z
N MET A 1 -0.61 -14.95 -1.07
CA MET A 1 -0.85 -13.50 -0.95
C MET A 1 -1.76 -13.04 -2.07
N SER A 2 -2.75 -12.24 -1.73
CA SER A 2 -3.63 -11.59 -2.72
C SER A 2 -3.41 -10.08 -2.69
N LEU A 3 -3.05 -9.52 -3.83
CA LEU A 3 -2.87 -8.09 -4.01
C LEU A 3 -3.87 -7.61 -5.06
N TYR A 4 -4.82 -6.79 -4.64
CA TYR A 4 -5.82 -6.20 -5.54
C TYR A 4 -5.38 -4.80 -5.91
N ILE A 5 -5.19 -4.57 -7.21
CA ILE A 5 -4.67 -3.31 -7.73
C ILE A 5 -5.74 -2.63 -8.56
N GLU A 6 -6.06 -1.39 -8.21
CA GLU A 6 -6.89 -0.50 -9.03
C GLU A 6 -6.06 0.70 -9.47
N GLU A 7 -6.22 1.10 -10.72
CA GLU A 7 -5.64 2.33 -11.26
C GLU A 7 -6.74 3.24 -11.73
N GLU A 8 -6.65 4.53 -11.38
CA GLU A 8 -7.57 5.55 -11.86
C GLU A 8 -6.83 6.80 -12.32
N GLY A 9 -7.51 7.65 -13.09
CA GLY A 9 -6.92 8.85 -13.65
C GLY A 9 -6.26 8.61 -15.00
N SER A 10 -5.66 9.65 -15.56
CA SER A 10 -5.07 9.65 -16.91
C SER A 10 -3.57 9.42 -16.95
N VAL A 11 -2.90 9.50 -15.82
CA VAL A 11 -1.45 9.27 -15.75
C VAL A 11 -1.15 7.78 -15.89
N THR A 12 -0.22 7.45 -16.77
CA THR A 12 0.22 6.06 -17.01
C THR A 12 1.67 5.90 -16.56
N LEU A 13 1.93 4.89 -15.72
CA LEU A 13 3.28 4.57 -15.30
C LEU A 13 4.00 3.78 -16.40
N PRO A 14 5.32 4.04 -16.63
CA PRO A 14 6.06 3.45 -17.74
C PRO A 14 6.57 2.02 -17.51
N PHE A 15 5.99 1.30 -16.57
CA PHE A 15 6.39 -0.06 -16.19
C PHE A 15 5.16 -0.89 -15.83
N ASP A 16 5.34 -2.19 -15.68
CA ASP A 16 4.29 -3.10 -15.23
C ASP A 16 4.09 -2.94 -13.73
N THR A 17 3.06 -2.19 -13.35
CA THR A 17 2.76 -1.87 -11.95
C THR A 17 2.39 -3.11 -11.15
N GLU A 18 1.66 -4.05 -11.75
CA GLU A 18 1.27 -5.29 -11.09
C GLU A 18 2.48 -6.14 -10.71
N GLU A 19 3.38 -6.35 -11.66
CA GLU A 19 4.60 -7.15 -11.43
C GLU A 19 5.47 -6.56 -10.31
N ILE A 20 5.72 -5.25 -10.36
CA ILE A 20 6.55 -4.57 -9.36
C ILE A 20 5.86 -4.56 -8.00
N ALA A 21 4.56 -4.26 -7.96
CA ALA A 21 3.81 -4.22 -6.70
C ALA A 21 3.80 -5.58 -6.01
N ILE A 22 3.61 -6.66 -6.76
CA ILE A 22 3.64 -8.02 -6.22
C ILE A 22 5.04 -8.33 -5.66
N ALA A 23 6.09 -8.04 -6.41
CA ALA A 23 7.47 -8.33 -5.97
C ALA A 23 7.84 -7.57 -4.70
N VAL A 24 7.51 -6.29 -4.63
CA VAL A 24 7.78 -5.45 -3.44
C VAL A 24 6.98 -5.91 -2.24
N THR A 25 5.70 -6.24 -2.44
CA THR A 25 4.82 -6.69 -1.37
C THR A 25 5.28 -8.03 -0.79
N GLU A 26 5.62 -8.98 -1.65
CA GLU A 26 6.15 -10.28 -1.20
C GLU A 26 7.45 -10.11 -0.41
N ALA A 27 8.37 -9.27 -0.90
CA ALA A 27 9.62 -8.98 -0.20
C ALA A 27 9.39 -8.34 1.17
N ALA A 28 8.42 -7.41 1.26
CA ALA A 28 8.08 -6.75 2.51
C ALA A 28 7.48 -7.72 3.54
N LEU A 29 6.61 -8.62 3.10
CA LEU A 29 6.00 -9.63 3.97
C LEU A 29 7.05 -10.64 4.46
N ASP A 30 7.98 -11.05 3.60
CA ASP A 30 9.08 -11.92 3.98
C ASP A 30 10.01 -11.25 4.97
N TYR A 31 10.34 -9.98 4.74
CA TYR A 31 11.18 -9.20 5.65
C TYR A 31 10.54 -9.04 7.03
N ALA A 32 9.23 -8.80 7.07
CA ALA A 32 8.47 -8.65 8.32
C ALA A 32 8.16 -10.00 8.98
N GLU A 33 8.48 -11.11 8.33
CA GLU A 33 8.22 -12.47 8.84
C GLU A 33 6.73 -12.69 9.14
N CYS A 34 5.85 -12.22 8.24
CA CYS A 34 4.40 -12.39 8.38
C CYS A 34 4.05 -13.88 8.34
N PRO A 35 3.45 -14.44 9.41
CA PRO A 35 3.18 -15.87 9.47
C PRO A 35 1.91 -16.31 8.74
N TYR A 36 1.21 -15.37 8.10
CA TYR A 36 -0.07 -15.62 7.44
C TYR A 36 0.00 -15.27 5.97
N GLU A 37 -0.84 -15.92 5.16
CA GLU A 37 -1.16 -15.43 3.83
C GLU A 37 -1.94 -14.12 3.96
N ALA A 38 -1.56 -13.10 3.21
CA ALA A 38 -2.05 -11.75 3.38
C ALA A 38 -2.86 -11.25 2.17
N GLU A 39 -3.80 -10.35 2.44
CA GLU A 39 -4.58 -9.64 1.44
C GLU A 39 -4.36 -8.14 1.59
N ILE A 40 -4.02 -7.47 0.50
CA ILE A 40 -3.75 -6.03 0.46
C ILE A 40 -4.49 -5.42 -0.73
N ASN A 41 -5.11 -4.27 -0.54
CA ASN A 41 -5.69 -3.48 -1.62
C ASN A 41 -4.80 -2.28 -1.92
N LEU A 42 -4.44 -2.11 -3.18
CA LEU A 42 -3.59 -1.02 -3.66
C LEU A 42 -4.37 -0.17 -4.67
N LEU A 43 -4.51 1.10 -4.38
CA LEU A 43 -5.10 2.08 -5.30
C LEU A 43 -4.01 3.00 -5.82
N LEU A 44 -3.83 3.02 -7.14
CA LEU A 44 -2.95 3.95 -7.82
C LEU A 44 -3.81 5.09 -8.38
N THR A 45 -3.63 6.28 -7.86
CA THR A 45 -4.44 7.44 -8.19
C THR A 45 -3.57 8.66 -8.49
N GLU A 46 -4.16 9.84 -8.49
CA GLU A 46 -3.47 11.09 -8.81
C GLU A 46 -3.47 12.05 -7.63
N ASN A 47 -2.62 13.11 -7.71
CA ASN A 47 -2.44 14.08 -6.64
C ASN A 47 -3.76 14.70 -6.14
N GLN A 48 -4.70 14.97 -7.04
CA GLN A 48 -5.97 15.59 -6.66
C GLN A 48 -6.77 14.69 -5.71
N GLU A 49 -6.93 13.44 -6.05
CA GLU A 49 -7.70 12.47 -5.26
C GLU A 49 -7.02 12.17 -3.92
N ILE A 50 -5.70 12.00 -3.93
CA ILE A 50 -4.97 11.72 -2.69
C ILE A 50 -4.91 12.96 -1.78
N HIS A 51 -4.91 14.16 -2.35
CA HIS A 51 -5.04 15.42 -1.61
C HIS A 51 -6.38 15.46 -0.86
N GLU A 52 -7.47 15.15 -1.54
CA GLU A 52 -8.81 15.10 -0.94
C GLU A 52 -8.88 14.08 0.19
N MET A 53 -8.34 12.88 -0.02
CA MET A 53 -8.28 11.84 1.00
C MET A 53 -7.44 12.25 2.20
N ASN A 54 -6.30 12.91 1.97
CA ASN A 54 -5.42 13.36 3.04
C ASN A 54 -6.09 14.42 3.91
N LEU A 55 -6.82 15.34 3.28
CA LEU A 55 -7.59 16.35 3.99
C LEU A 55 -8.73 15.73 4.80
N GLU A 56 -9.47 14.80 4.22
CA GLU A 56 -10.62 14.14 4.83
C GLU A 56 -10.24 13.23 5.98
N GLN A 57 -9.17 12.44 5.81
CA GLN A 57 -8.79 11.40 6.77
C GLN A 57 -7.78 11.87 7.82
N ARG A 58 -6.93 12.84 7.48
CA ARG A 58 -5.86 13.30 8.35
C ARG A 58 -5.92 14.79 8.69
N GLY A 59 -6.83 15.54 8.05
CA GLY A 59 -6.93 16.98 8.23
C GLY A 59 -5.77 17.77 7.64
N ILE A 60 -5.01 17.18 6.71
CA ILE A 60 -3.86 17.78 6.06
C ILE A 60 -4.25 18.21 4.65
N ASP A 61 -4.26 19.52 4.40
CA ASP A 61 -4.69 20.11 3.13
C ASP A 61 -3.53 20.19 2.14
N ARG A 62 -3.06 19.03 1.68
CA ARG A 62 -2.03 18.91 0.64
C ARG A 62 -1.97 17.48 0.12
N PRO A 63 -1.46 17.26 -1.12
CA PRO A 63 -1.23 15.91 -1.61
C PRO A 63 -0.06 15.25 -0.86
N THR A 64 -0.03 13.93 -0.88
CA THR A 64 1.07 13.13 -0.36
C THR A 64 1.43 12.07 -1.40
N ASP A 65 2.54 11.38 -1.21
CA ASP A 65 2.93 10.27 -2.09
C ASP A 65 2.16 8.99 -1.79
N VAL A 66 1.90 8.71 -0.51
CA VAL A 66 1.24 7.49 -0.08
C VAL A 66 0.35 7.74 1.14
N LEU A 67 -0.79 7.03 1.18
CA LEU A 67 -1.66 6.92 2.35
C LEU A 67 -1.87 5.45 2.64
N SER A 68 -1.75 5.06 3.90
CA SER A 68 -2.02 3.70 4.35
C SER A 68 -3.20 3.68 5.32
N PHE A 69 -4.11 2.74 5.12
CA PHE A 69 -5.28 2.53 5.97
C PHE A 69 -5.21 1.12 6.53
N PRO A 70 -4.45 0.90 7.62
CA PRO A 70 -4.31 -0.44 8.19
C PRO A 70 -5.62 -0.89 8.84
N MET A 71 -5.97 -2.16 8.66
CA MET A 71 -7.12 -2.78 9.28
C MET A 71 -6.79 -3.41 10.64
N ILE A 72 -5.52 -3.41 11.01
CA ILE A 72 -5.01 -4.03 12.23
C ILE A 72 -4.18 -3.02 12.99
N GLU A 73 -4.42 -2.91 14.30
CA GLU A 73 -3.56 -2.14 15.19
C GLU A 73 -2.47 -3.05 15.74
N TYR A 74 -1.23 -2.63 15.58
CA TYR A 74 -0.07 -3.36 16.07
C TYR A 74 0.53 -2.68 17.29
N ASP A 75 1.01 -3.49 18.25
CA ASP A 75 1.73 -2.95 19.41
C ASP A 75 3.10 -2.40 19.03
N ALA A 76 3.71 -3.00 18.00
CA ALA A 76 4.97 -2.55 17.43
C ALA A 76 4.98 -2.87 15.94
N PRO A 77 5.77 -2.14 15.11
CA PRO A 77 5.86 -2.42 13.68
C PRO A 77 6.29 -3.87 13.41
N GLY A 78 5.50 -4.58 12.59
CA GLY A 78 5.77 -5.97 12.23
C GLY A 78 5.46 -7.00 13.33
N ASP A 79 4.82 -6.58 14.40
CA ASP A 79 4.42 -7.50 15.47
C ASP A 79 3.05 -8.10 15.18
N PHE A 80 3.03 -9.35 14.70
CA PHE A 80 1.81 -10.08 14.38
C PHE A 80 1.22 -10.83 15.57
N SER A 81 1.81 -10.73 16.77
CA SER A 81 1.35 -11.45 17.96
C SER A 81 -0.02 -10.98 18.48
N VAL A 82 -0.44 -9.77 18.08
CA VAL A 82 -1.75 -9.21 18.44
C VAL A 82 -2.90 -9.87 17.68
N ILE A 83 -2.59 -10.66 16.65
CA ILE A 83 -3.60 -11.28 15.79
C ILE A 83 -4.05 -12.59 16.39
N ASP A 84 -5.37 -12.71 16.59
CA ASP A 84 -5.99 -13.91 17.15
C ASP A 84 -6.80 -14.60 16.05
N GLU A 85 -6.37 -15.81 15.69
CA GLU A 85 -7.06 -16.64 14.69
C GLU A 85 -8.46 -17.06 15.12
N GLU A 86 -8.70 -17.17 16.42
CA GLU A 86 -9.99 -17.60 16.97
C GLU A 86 -11.08 -16.54 16.79
N THR A 87 -10.73 -15.25 16.86
CA THR A 87 -11.71 -14.17 16.67
C THR A 87 -12.12 -13.99 15.23
N GLY A 88 -11.24 -14.31 14.28
CA GLY A 88 -11.52 -14.30 12.85
C GLY A 88 -11.76 -12.94 12.21
N ASP A 89 -11.80 -11.85 12.99
CA ASP A 89 -12.13 -10.51 12.48
C ASP A 89 -11.08 -9.95 11.53
N ALA A 90 -9.82 -10.34 11.71
CA ALA A 90 -8.72 -9.90 10.87
C ALA A 90 -8.56 -10.71 9.58
N PHE A 91 -9.28 -11.83 9.44
CA PHE A 91 -9.16 -12.73 8.31
C PHE A 91 -10.37 -12.67 7.39
N ASN A 92 -10.11 -12.75 6.09
CA ASN A 92 -11.18 -12.81 5.08
C ASN A 92 -11.91 -14.15 5.21
N PRO A 93 -13.24 -14.17 5.48
CA PRO A 93 -13.97 -15.41 5.69
C PRO A 93 -14.07 -16.28 4.44
N GLU A 94 -13.85 -15.74 3.25
CA GLU A 94 -13.90 -16.48 1.99
C GLU A 94 -12.57 -17.13 1.64
N THR A 95 -11.45 -16.47 1.92
CA THR A 95 -10.11 -16.92 1.51
C THR A 95 -9.23 -17.38 2.66
N GLY A 96 -9.54 -16.96 3.87
CA GLY A 96 -8.70 -17.23 5.05
C GLY A 96 -7.46 -16.36 5.13
N GLU A 97 -7.30 -15.40 4.22
CA GLU A 97 -6.14 -14.49 4.21
C GLU A 97 -6.29 -13.38 5.24
N LEU A 98 -5.16 -12.97 5.82
CA LEU A 98 -5.09 -11.85 6.73
C LEU A 98 -5.27 -10.53 5.98
N MET A 99 -6.32 -9.78 6.30
CA MET A 99 -6.60 -8.49 5.65
C MET A 99 -5.76 -7.40 6.29
N LEU A 100 -4.65 -7.01 5.65
CA LEU A 100 -3.74 -6.01 6.19
C LEU A 100 -4.26 -4.58 6.03
N GLY A 101 -4.93 -4.28 4.94
CA GLY A 101 -5.52 -2.96 4.73
C GLY A 101 -5.36 -2.45 3.31
N ASP A 102 -5.53 -1.12 3.18
CA ASP A 102 -5.50 -0.43 1.90
C ASP A 102 -4.31 0.53 1.84
N ILE A 103 -3.69 0.60 0.66
CA ILE A 103 -2.62 1.53 0.36
C ILE A 103 -3.01 2.36 -0.85
N VAL A 104 -2.91 3.68 -0.75
CA VAL A 104 -3.20 4.61 -1.84
C VAL A 104 -1.90 5.32 -2.23
N ILE A 105 -1.55 5.30 -3.51
CA ILE A 105 -0.30 5.87 -4.03
C ILE A 105 -0.62 6.88 -5.13
N SER A 106 0.04 8.05 -5.09
CA SER A 106 -0.02 9.03 -6.17
C SER A 106 0.94 8.66 -7.29
N LYS A 107 0.42 8.39 -8.49
CA LYS A 107 1.22 8.08 -9.68
C LYS A 107 2.12 9.25 -10.07
N GLU A 108 1.65 10.48 -9.93
CA GLU A 108 2.45 11.67 -10.23
C GLU A 108 3.67 11.78 -9.32
N LYS A 109 3.50 11.45 -8.02
CA LYS A 109 4.61 11.43 -7.07
C LYS A 109 5.61 10.31 -7.37
N VAL A 110 5.13 9.16 -7.83
CA VAL A 110 6.01 8.06 -8.27
C VAL A 110 6.92 8.54 -9.40
N LEU A 111 6.36 9.22 -10.41
CA LEU A 111 7.13 9.73 -11.54
C LEU A 111 8.12 10.82 -11.13
N SER A 112 7.70 11.78 -10.31
CA SER A 112 8.58 12.87 -9.86
C SER A 112 9.72 12.38 -8.98
N GLN A 113 9.46 11.45 -8.09
CA GLN A 113 10.50 10.85 -7.24
C GLN A 113 11.47 9.99 -8.05
N ALA A 114 11.00 9.27 -9.06
CA ALA A 114 11.87 8.53 -9.96
C ALA A 114 12.84 9.45 -10.71
N GLU A 115 12.38 10.60 -11.17
CA GLU A 115 13.24 11.61 -11.79
C GLU A 115 14.29 12.16 -10.82
N GLU A 116 13.92 12.44 -9.59
CA GLU A 116 14.84 12.90 -8.56
C GLU A 116 15.93 11.87 -8.28
N TYR A 117 15.57 10.59 -8.14
CA TYR A 117 16.54 9.51 -7.91
C TYR A 117 17.48 9.33 -9.09
N LEU A 118 16.98 9.41 -10.33
CA LEU A 118 17.80 9.33 -11.52
C LEU A 118 18.79 10.50 -11.60
N SER A 119 18.36 11.71 -11.24
CA SER A 119 19.23 12.88 -11.19
C SER A 119 20.38 12.69 -10.19
N LEU A 120 20.10 12.08 -9.04
CA LEU A 120 21.14 11.79 -8.03
C LEU A 120 22.14 10.75 -8.51
N ILE A 121 21.69 9.77 -9.29
CA ILE A 121 22.57 8.71 -9.83
C ILE A 121 23.52 9.26 -10.90
N HIS A 122 23.08 10.27 -11.67
CA HIS A 122 23.83 10.84 -12.77
C HIS A 122 24.75 12.01 -12.39
N ILE A 123 24.77 12.40 -11.15
CA ILE A 123 25.72 13.38 -10.62
C ILE A 123 27.06 12.69 -10.29
#